data_569926c56aef24bfd771fdf65c0b30fe
#
_entry.id   569926c56aef24bfd771fdf65c0b30fe
#
_cell.length_a   1.000
_cell.length_b   1.000
_cell.length_c   1.000
_cell.angle_alpha   90.00
_cell.angle_beta   90.00
_cell.angle_gamma   90.00
#
_symmetry.space_group_name_H-M   'P 1'
#
loop_
_entity.id
_entity.type
_entity.pdbx_description
1 polymer ?
#
loop_
_entity_poly.entity_id
_entity_poly.type
_entity_poly.pdbx_seq_one_letter_code
_entity_poly.pdbx_strand_id
1 'polypeptide(L)'
;VTETNSTAQKNIYKPAVMKIAAKRDEAPGVKTLRLEFQNPADQEKFAETYRTGMFGLYGIYGEGESTFCVASPETRNDYVECTFRQSGRVTTALAAAEEGDLITFRGPYGNRFPIEEFHGKNLLFIAGGIALPPTRSVIWSCLDQRDKFGKITIVYGARTVADLVYKQEIDEWAEREDVELVLTVDPGGESPDWKHHVGFVPTDP
;
A
#
# COMPACT_ATOMS: atom_id res chain seq x y z
N VAL A 1 15.16 49.65 -2.65
CA VAL A 1 15.07 48.35 -3.32
C VAL A 1 14.14 47.51 -2.48
N THR A 2 12.87 47.47 -2.86
CA THR A 2 11.81 46.66 -2.20
C THR A 2 11.96 45.24 -2.71
N GLU A 3 12.37 44.31 -1.82
CA GLU A 3 12.26 42.89 -2.06
C GLU A 3 10.78 42.51 -2.13
N THR A 4 10.31 42.27 -3.35
CA THR A 4 9.00 41.65 -3.55
C THR A 4 9.10 40.18 -3.12
N ASN A 5 8.68 39.91 -1.89
CA ASN A 5 8.45 38.58 -1.42
C ASN A 5 7.27 37.97 -2.20
N SER A 6 7.56 37.42 -3.36
CA SER A 6 6.61 36.63 -4.14
C SER A 6 6.40 35.31 -3.43
N THR A 7 5.43 35.28 -2.52
CA THR A 7 4.82 34.03 -2.08
C THR A 7 4.08 33.46 -3.28
N ALA A 8 4.81 32.74 -4.12
CA ALA A 8 4.20 32.00 -5.23
C ALA A 8 3.13 31.09 -4.64
N GLN A 9 1.89 31.40 -4.91
CA GLN A 9 0.74 30.64 -4.40
C GLN A 9 0.90 29.20 -4.89
N LYS A 10 1.10 28.28 -3.93
CA LYS A 10 1.42 26.89 -4.22
C LYS A 10 0.26 26.27 -5.02
N ASN A 11 0.51 25.92 -6.28
CA ASN A 11 -0.51 25.26 -7.09
C ASN A 11 -0.72 23.84 -6.60
N ILE A 12 -1.80 23.62 -5.86
CA ILE A 12 -2.18 22.32 -5.28
C ILE A 12 -2.56 21.27 -6.34
N TYR A 13 -2.83 21.70 -7.58
CA TYR A 13 -3.17 20.82 -8.69
C TYR A 13 -1.95 20.38 -9.49
N LYS A 14 -0.76 20.95 -9.24
CA LYS A 14 0.45 20.52 -9.91
C LYS A 14 0.90 19.18 -9.34
N PRO A 15 0.87 18.08 -10.13
CA PRO A 15 1.33 16.79 -9.65
C PRO A 15 2.85 16.74 -9.56
N ALA A 16 3.36 15.90 -8.65
CA ALA A 16 4.73 15.41 -8.73
C ALA A 16 4.83 14.37 -9.87
N VAL A 17 6.00 14.28 -10.48
CA VAL A 17 6.31 13.26 -11.48
C VAL A 17 7.06 12.13 -10.79
N MET A 18 6.60 10.90 -11.00
CA MET A 18 7.22 9.70 -10.46
C MET A 18 7.56 8.73 -11.59
N LYS A 19 8.66 8.01 -11.41
CA LYS A 19 9.06 6.92 -12.31
C LYS A 19 8.62 5.58 -11.70
N ILE A 20 8.12 4.67 -12.51
CA ILE A 20 7.88 3.29 -12.12
C ILE A 20 9.25 2.61 -12.00
N ALA A 21 9.66 2.31 -10.78
CA ALA A 21 10.92 1.62 -10.47
C ALA A 21 10.77 0.10 -10.52
N ALA A 22 9.58 -0.41 -10.17
CA ALA A 22 9.24 -1.83 -10.29
C ALA A 22 7.73 -2.01 -10.46
N LYS A 23 7.36 -3.09 -11.14
CA LYS A 23 5.97 -3.51 -11.37
C LYS A 23 5.82 -4.99 -11.03
N ARG A 24 4.83 -5.31 -10.22
CA ARG A 24 4.55 -6.70 -9.81
C ARG A 24 3.10 -7.05 -10.07
N ASP A 25 2.89 -8.27 -10.59
CA ASP A 25 1.59 -8.91 -10.64
C ASP A 25 1.32 -9.59 -9.30
N GLU A 26 0.30 -9.14 -8.58
CA GLU A 26 -0.04 -9.68 -7.25
C GLU A 26 -1.08 -10.80 -7.36
N ALA A 27 -2.12 -10.57 -8.14
CA ALA A 27 -3.23 -11.49 -8.36
C ALA A 27 -3.87 -11.19 -9.73
N PRO A 28 -4.81 -12.00 -10.24
CA PRO A 28 -5.48 -11.73 -11.50
C PRO A 28 -6.08 -10.32 -11.54
N GLY A 29 -5.55 -9.48 -12.44
CA GLY A 29 -5.95 -8.08 -12.60
C GLY A 29 -5.54 -7.15 -11.44
N VAL A 30 -4.66 -7.56 -10.56
CA VAL A 30 -4.13 -6.74 -9.46
C VAL A 30 -2.63 -6.55 -9.63
N LYS A 31 -2.19 -5.30 -9.60
CA LYS A 31 -0.77 -4.94 -9.76
C LYS A 31 -0.32 -4.01 -8.65
N THR A 32 0.95 -4.11 -8.31
CA THR A 32 1.67 -3.16 -7.47
C THR A 32 2.71 -2.42 -8.30
N LEU A 33 2.70 -1.09 -8.23
CA LEU A 33 3.76 -0.25 -8.76
C LEU A 33 4.58 0.29 -7.59
N ARG A 34 5.90 0.16 -7.69
CA ARG A 34 6.86 0.87 -6.86
C ARG A 34 7.32 2.11 -7.61
N LEU A 35 7.22 3.26 -6.97
CA LEU A 35 7.34 4.57 -7.58
C LEU A 35 8.42 5.39 -6.87
N GLU A 36 9.24 6.10 -7.66
CA GLU A 36 10.28 7.00 -7.17
C GLU A 36 10.05 8.41 -7.71
N PHE A 37 10.15 9.40 -6.83
CA PHE A 37 10.04 10.81 -7.25
C PHE A 37 11.18 11.20 -8.18
N GLN A 38 10.87 11.93 -9.24
CA GLN A 38 11.89 12.45 -10.16
C GLN A 38 12.52 13.75 -9.64
N ASN A 39 11.85 14.44 -8.74
CA ASN A 39 12.36 15.68 -8.13
C ASN A 39 12.65 15.43 -6.65
N PRO A 40 13.90 15.62 -6.18
CA PRO A 40 14.28 15.46 -4.78
C PRO A 40 13.43 16.29 -3.80
N ALA A 41 13.03 17.51 -4.20
CA ALA A 41 12.19 18.36 -3.34
C ALA A 41 10.77 17.79 -3.14
N ASP A 42 10.23 17.08 -4.14
CA ASP A 42 8.94 16.39 -3.98
C ASP A 42 9.07 15.16 -3.07
N GLN A 43 10.19 14.45 -3.16
CA GLN A 43 10.55 13.33 -2.27
C GLN A 43 10.68 13.80 -0.81
N GLU A 44 11.45 14.86 -0.57
CA GLU A 44 11.65 15.42 0.77
C GLU A 44 10.32 15.84 1.39
N LYS A 45 9.52 16.57 0.63
CA LYS A 45 8.18 16.99 1.05
C LYS A 45 7.27 15.80 1.35
N PHE A 46 7.32 14.74 0.55
CA PHE A 46 6.55 13.52 0.81
C PHE A 46 7.00 12.87 2.13
N ALA A 47 8.30 12.70 2.34
CA ALA A 47 8.87 12.11 3.55
C ALA A 47 8.47 12.89 4.82
N GLU A 48 8.41 14.22 4.75
CA GLU A 48 7.98 15.08 5.87
C GLU A 48 6.48 14.94 6.18
N THR A 49 5.65 14.78 5.15
CA THR A 49 4.19 14.90 5.27
C THR A 49 3.44 13.59 5.29
N TYR A 50 4.00 12.54 4.67
CA TYR A 50 3.37 11.23 4.62
C TYR A 50 3.33 10.57 5.99
N ARG A 51 2.18 10.00 6.32
CA ARG A 51 1.97 9.11 7.47
C ARG A 51 1.17 7.91 7.02
N THR A 52 1.45 6.77 7.60
CA THR A 52 0.78 5.50 7.29
C THR A 52 -0.74 5.61 7.40
N GLY A 53 -1.44 5.17 6.37
CA GLY A 53 -2.91 5.27 6.24
C GLY A 53 -3.37 6.36 5.28
N MET A 54 -2.49 7.26 4.87
CA MET A 54 -2.80 8.28 3.87
C MET A 54 -2.90 7.68 2.47
N PHE A 55 -3.48 8.44 1.54
CA PHE A 55 -3.68 8.07 0.15
C PHE A 55 -3.14 9.14 -0.81
N GLY A 56 -3.06 8.80 -2.07
CA GLY A 56 -2.73 9.72 -3.15
C GLY A 56 -3.63 9.56 -4.36
N LEU A 57 -3.55 10.53 -5.27
CA LEU A 57 -4.10 10.44 -6.61
C LEU A 57 -2.96 10.10 -7.56
N TYR A 58 -3.11 8.98 -8.23
CA TYR A 58 -2.15 8.44 -9.19
C TYR A 58 -2.72 8.55 -10.58
N GLY A 59 -1.96 9.06 -11.51
CA GLY A 59 -2.47 9.35 -12.84
C GLY A 59 -1.47 9.14 -13.96
N ILE A 60 -2.01 9.06 -15.16
CA ILE A 60 -1.26 9.06 -16.43
C ILE A 60 -1.74 10.23 -17.26
N TYR A 61 -0.81 10.97 -17.87
CA TYR A 61 -1.14 12.09 -18.73
C TYR A 61 -2.08 11.66 -19.87
N GLY A 62 -3.19 12.39 -20.00
CA GLY A 62 -4.24 12.10 -20.99
C GLY A 62 -5.29 11.09 -20.54
N GLU A 63 -5.05 10.32 -19.46
CA GLU A 63 -5.98 9.29 -18.98
C GLU A 63 -6.74 9.71 -17.72
N GLY A 64 -6.18 10.63 -16.94
CA GLY A 64 -6.75 11.10 -15.68
C GLY A 64 -6.05 10.55 -14.45
N GLU A 65 -6.72 10.66 -13.31
CA GLU A 65 -6.21 10.24 -11.99
C GLU A 65 -7.20 9.30 -11.29
N SER A 66 -6.69 8.43 -10.45
CA SER A 66 -7.48 7.57 -9.57
C SER A 66 -6.88 7.53 -8.17
N THR A 67 -7.72 7.36 -7.16
CA THR A 67 -7.33 7.41 -5.74
C THR A 67 -6.99 6.03 -5.24
N PHE A 68 -5.77 5.88 -4.67
CA PHE A 68 -5.34 4.66 -3.99
C PHE A 68 -4.60 5.00 -2.71
N CYS A 69 -4.64 4.09 -1.74
CA CYS A 69 -3.80 4.19 -0.54
C CYS A 69 -2.32 4.13 -0.94
N VAL A 70 -1.49 4.77 -0.13
CA VAL A 70 -0.05 4.50 -0.14
C VAL A 70 0.15 3.18 0.58
N ALA A 71 0.60 2.15 -0.14
CA ALA A 71 0.74 0.80 0.38
C ALA A 71 2.09 0.56 1.08
N SER A 72 3.09 1.43 0.85
CA SER A 72 4.36 1.44 1.59
C SER A 72 4.20 2.10 2.96
N PRO A 73 4.94 1.66 4.01
CA PRO A 73 4.90 2.26 5.33
C PRO A 73 5.67 3.59 5.40
N GLU A 74 5.37 4.45 6.36
CA GLU A 74 6.10 5.71 6.59
C GLU A 74 7.55 5.49 7.06
N THR A 75 7.85 4.31 7.58
CA THR A 75 9.21 3.90 7.98
C THR A 75 10.13 3.64 6.78
N ARG A 76 9.57 3.51 5.57
CA ARG A 76 10.26 3.28 4.29
C ARG A 76 9.78 4.28 3.26
N ASN A 77 10.05 5.56 3.48
CA ASN A 77 9.47 6.68 2.72
C ASN A 77 10.37 7.18 1.57
N ASP A 78 11.39 6.43 1.20
CA ASP A 78 12.23 6.66 0.02
C ASP A 78 11.53 6.29 -1.30
N TYR A 79 10.43 5.58 -1.23
CA TYR A 79 9.58 5.21 -2.36
C TYR A 79 8.09 5.22 -1.98
N VAL A 80 7.23 5.14 -2.98
CA VAL A 80 5.78 4.97 -2.82
C VAL A 80 5.35 3.68 -3.49
N GLU A 81 4.62 2.81 -2.79
CA GLU A 81 3.94 1.69 -3.43
C GLU A 81 2.44 1.95 -3.55
N CYS A 82 1.90 1.60 -4.71
CA CYS A 82 0.49 1.69 -5.05
C CYS A 82 0.01 0.36 -5.59
N THR A 83 -0.97 -0.25 -4.93
CA THR A 83 -1.58 -1.50 -5.38
C THR A 83 -3.02 -1.25 -5.77
N PHE A 84 -3.40 -1.71 -6.96
CA PHE A 84 -4.72 -1.46 -7.52
C PHE A 84 -5.22 -2.65 -8.33
N ARG A 85 -6.54 -2.76 -8.43
CA ARG A 85 -7.22 -3.67 -9.35
C ARG A 85 -7.53 -2.94 -10.65
N GLN A 86 -7.18 -3.55 -11.76
CA GLN A 86 -7.57 -3.05 -13.09
C GLN A 86 -9.09 -3.15 -13.26
N SER A 87 -9.77 -2.02 -13.34
CA SER A 87 -11.24 -1.97 -13.40
C SER A 87 -11.81 -0.81 -14.22
N GLY A 88 -10.98 0.14 -14.66
CA GLY A 88 -11.44 1.32 -15.40
C GLY A 88 -10.33 1.95 -16.21
N ARG A 89 -10.60 3.08 -16.86
CA ARG A 89 -9.69 3.74 -17.79
C ARG A 89 -8.31 3.99 -17.18
N VAL A 90 -8.25 4.69 -16.05
CA VAL A 90 -6.97 5.04 -15.40
C VAL A 90 -6.21 3.79 -14.93
N THR A 91 -6.91 2.84 -14.29
CA THR A 91 -6.28 1.60 -13.82
C THR A 91 -5.81 0.72 -14.98
N THR A 92 -6.48 0.76 -16.13
CA THR A 92 -6.02 0.06 -17.34
C THR A 92 -4.75 0.70 -17.87
N ALA A 93 -4.68 2.03 -17.93
CA ALA A 93 -3.49 2.73 -18.36
C ALA A 93 -2.31 2.52 -17.39
N LEU A 94 -2.54 2.58 -16.07
CA LEU A 94 -1.53 2.25 -15.06
C LEU A 94 -1.05 0.79 -15.16
N ALA A 95 -1.95 -0.14 -15.45
CA ALA A 95 -1.59 -1.55 -15.63
C ALA A 95 -0.78 -1.81 -16.90
N ALA A 96 -0.97 -0.99 -17.94
CA ALA A 96 -0.24 -1.07 -19.20
C ALA A 96 1.14 -0.38 -19.15
N ALA A 97 1.35 0.55 -18.20
CA ALA A 97 2.62 1.23 -18.03
C ALA A 97 3.72 0.25 -17.59
N GLU A 98 4.95 0.50 -18.03
CA GLU A 98 6.09 -0.37 -17.78
C GLU A 98 7.13 0.29 -16.86
N GLU A 99 8.09 -0.49 -16.39
CA GLU A 99 9.22 0.02 -15.62
C GLU A 99 9.99 1.07 -16.43
N GLY A 100 10.27 2.21 -15.80
CA GLY A 100 10.88 3.37 -16.44
C GLY A 100 9.87 4.43 -16.90
N ASP A 101 8.60 4.07 -17.08
CA ASP A 101 7.55 5.03 -17.47
C ASP A 101 7.29 6.05 -16.35
N LEU A 102 6.79 7.23 -16.76
CA LEU A 102 6.45 8.32 -15.86
C LEU A 102 4.96 8.38 -15.61
N ILE A 103 4.60 8.49 -14.35
CA ILE A 103 3.24 8.73 -13.88
C ILE A 103 3.17 9.99 -13.03
N THR A 104 1.98 10.44 -12.72
CA THR A 104 1.74 11.60 -11.85
C THR A 104 1.25 11.16 -10.48
N PHE A 105 1.62 11.94 -9.45
CA PHE A 105 1.17 11.75 -8.08
C PHE A 105 0.78 13.08 -7.45
N ARG A 106 -0.37 13.12 -6.80
CA ARG A 106 -0.78 14.21 -5.91
C ARG A 106 -1.14 13.64 -4.54
N GLY A 107 -0.53 14.18 -3.52
CA GLY A 107 -0.70 13.70 -2.14
C GLY A 107 0.50 14.07 -1.27
N PRO A 108 0.61 13.46 -0.08
CA PRO A 108 -0.39 12.57 0.52
C PRO A 108 -1.62 13.33 1.03
N TYR A 109 -2.77 12.65 1.08
CA TYR A 109 -4.04 13.17 1.56
C TYR A 109 -4.66 12.25 2.60
N GLY A 110 -5.67 12.76 3.31
CA GLY A 110 -6.45 12.00 4.27
C GLY A 110 -5.86 11.97 5.67
N ASN A 111 -6.41 11.06 6.48
CA ASN A 111 -6.00 10.86 7.87
C ASN A 111 -4.96 9.75 7.97
N ARG A 112 -4.22 9.73 9.08
CA ARG A 112 -3.25 8.69 9.42
C ARG A 112 -3.82 7.68 10.41
N PHE A 113 -3.24 6.51 10.49
CA PHE A 113 -3.39 5.64 11.66
C PHE A 113 -2.55 6.21 12.81
N PRO A 114 -3.07 6.25 14.03
CA PRO A 114 -2.35 6.74 15.20
C PRO A 114 -1.40 5.66 15.75
N ILE A 115 -0.34 5.34 15.01
CA ILE A 115 0.59 4.23 15.30
C ILE A 115 1.19 4.35 16.70
N GLU A 116 1.46 5.59 17.15
CA GLU A 116 2.03 5.86 18.46
C GLU A 116 1.08 5.46 19.61
N GLU A 117 -0.22 5.50 19.39
CA GLU A 117 -1.23 5.07 20.37
C GLU A 117 -1.32 3.55 20.50
N PHE A 118 -0.70 2.82 19.57
CA PHE A 118 -0.67 1.35 19.57
C PHE A 118 0.53 0.80 20.36
N HIS A 119 1.48 1.64 20.78
CA HIS A 119 2.65 1.21 21.53
C HIS A 119 2.25 0.44 22.80
N GLY A 120 2.91 -0.69 23.04
CA GLY A 120 2.66 -1.60 24.15
C GLY A 120 1.40 -2.47 24.01
N LYS A 121 0.60 -2.29 22.97
CA LYS A 121 -0.64 -3.05 22.77
C LYS A 121 -0.42 -4.30 21.92
N ASN A 122 -1.29 -5.29 22.12
CA ASN A 122 -1.46 -6.39 21.19
C ASN A 122 -2.28 -5.90 20.00
N LEU A 123 -1.86 -6.25 18.79
CA LEU A 123 -2.47 -5.78 17.55
C LEU A 123 -3.09 -6.95 16.80
N LEU A 124 -4.32 -6.74 16.33
CA LEU A 124 -5.01 -7.64 15.43
C LEU A 124 -5.31 -6.89 14.12
N PHE A 125 -4.70 -7.34 13.04
CA PHE A 125 -4.96 -6.85 11.69
C PHE A 125 -5.89 -7.81 10.97
N ILE A 126 -6.98 -7.30 10.42
CA ILE A 126 -7.96 -8.09 9.66
C ILE A 126 -8.10 -7.47 8.27
N ALA A 127 -7.88 -8.27 7.23
CA ALA A 127 -8.01 -7.80 5.85
C ALA A 127 -8.66 -8.88 4.97
N GLY A 128 -9.42 -8.42 3.95
CA GLY A 128 -10.01 -9.29 2.94
C GLY A 128 -9.65 -8.82 1.52
N GLY A 129 -9.12 -9.70 0.68
CA GLY A 129 -8.80 -9.42 -0.71
C GLY A 129 -7.94 -8.17 -0.90
N ILE A 130 -8.39 -7.25 -1.75
CA ILE A 130 -7.68 -5.99 -2.07
C ILE A 130 -7.73 -4.94 -0.92
N ALA A 131 -8.27 -5.26 0.24
CA ALA A 131 -8.15 -4.41 1.41
C ALA A 131 -6.82 -4.62 2.18
N LEU A 132 -5.99 -5.59 1.80
CA LEU A 132 -4.67 -5.77 2.39
C LEU A 132 -3.70 -4.60 2.12
N PRO A 133 -3.61 -3.95 0.94
CA PRO A 133 -2.68 -2.85 0.70
C PRO A 133 -2.68 -1.72 1.75
N PRO A 134 -3.81 -1.13 2.17
CA PRO A 134 -3.81 -0.14 3.25
C PRO A 134 -3.41 -0.73 4.60
N THR A 135 -3.83 -1.96 4.92
CA THR A 135 -3.48 -2.66 6.15
C THR A 135 -2.00 -3.04 6.17
N ARG A 136 -1.44 -3.44 5.02
CA ARG A 136 -0.02 -3.77 4.85
C ARG A 136 0.89 -2.62 5.27
N SER A 137 0.55 -1.37 4.92
CA SER A 137 1.36 -0.21 5.32
C SER A 137 1.45 -0.08 6.84
N VAL A 138 0.37 -0.37 7.57
CA VAL A 138 0.34 -0.37 9.04
C VAL A 138 1.12 -1.56 9.61
N ILE A 139 0.93 -2.75 9.05
CA ILE A 139 1.66 -3.96 9.46
C ILE A 139 3.16 -3.71 9.39
N TRP A 140 3.68 -3.23 8.24
CA TRP A 140 5.11 -2.96 8.10
C TRP A 140 5.58 -1.81 9.00
N SER A 141 4.79 -0.74 9.19
CA SER A 141 5.14 0.32 10.15
C SER A 141 5.32 -0.23 11.58
N CYS A 142 4.51 -1.23 11.96
CA CYS A 142 4.62 -1.89 13.26
C CYS A 142 5.78 -2.89 13.30
N LEU A 143 5.99 -3.67 12.24
CA LEU A 143 7.08 -4.66 12.18
C LEU A 143 8.46 -4.02 12.10
N ASP A 144 8.60 -2.88 11.43
CA ASP A 144 9.85 -2.10 11.38
C ASP A 144 10.23 -1.50 12.76
N GLN A 145 9.26 -1.44 13.67
CA GLN A 145 9.40 -0.94 15.04
C GLN A 145 8.92 -1.99 16.07
N ARG A 146 9.20 -3.25 15.80
CA ARG A 146 8.59 -4.42 16.43
C ARG A 146 8.60 -4.41 17.96
N ASP A 147 9.68 -3.93 18.53
CA ASP A 147 9.93 -3.81 19.97
C ASP A 147 8.93 -2.90 20.70
N LYS A 148 8.25 -2.02 19.97
CA LYS A 148 7.25 -1.10 20.55
C LYS A 148 5.87 -1.72 20.74
N PHE A 149 5.61 -2.93 20.23
CA PHE A 149 4.28 -3.55 20.22
C PHE A 149 4.28 -4.89 20.95
N GLY A 150 3.11 -5.28 21.47
CA GLY A 150 2.86 -6.59 22.02
C GLY A 150 2.70 -7.67 20.94
N LYS A 151 1.81 -8.63 21.15
CA LYS A 151 1.50 -9.67 20.17
C LYS A 151 0.94 -9.04 18.89
N ILE A 152 1.41 -9.51 17.74
CA ILE A 152 0.87 -9.12 16.42
C ILE A 152 0.23 -10.36 15.79
N THR A 153 -1.06 -10.25 15.49
CA THR A 153 -1.84 -11.27 14.77
C THR A 153 -2.36 -10.65 13.47
N ILE A 154 -2.15 -11.34 12.35
CA ILE A 154 -2.61 -10.94 11.02
C ILE A 154 -3.61 -12.00 10.55
N VAL A 155 -4.87 -11.60 10.33
CA VAL A 155 -5.90 -12.43 9.71
C VAL A 155 -6.15 -11.90 8.31
N TYR A 156 -5.84 -12.71 7.30
CA TYR A 156 -6.02 -12.32 5.91
C TYR A 156 -6.74 -13.40 5.13
N GLY A 157 -7.74 -12.99 4.38
CA GLY A 157 -8.50 -13.90 3.52
C GLY A 157 -8.74 -13.33 2.12
N ALA A 158 -8.98 -14.25 1.19
CA ALA A 158 -9.37 -13.93 -0.19
C ALA A 158 -10.38 -14.96 -0.70
N ARG A 159 -10.98 -14.70 -1.87
CA ARG A 159 -11.93 -15.65 -2.47
C ARG A 159 -11.25 -16.94 -2.87
N THR A 160 -10.06 -16.86 -3.43
CA THR A 160 -9.26 -18.01 -3.84
C THR A 160 -7.80 -17.81 -3.46
N VAL A 161 -7.02 -18.88 -3.46
CA VAL A 161 -5.56 -18.80 -3.29
C VAL A 161 -4.90 -17.92 -4.35
N ALA A 162 -5.45 -17.91 -5.59
CA ALA A 162 -4.96 -17.05 -6.66
C ALA A 162 -5.19 -15.55 -6.38
N ASP A 163 -6.28 -15.21 -5.67
CA ASP A 163 -6.64 -13.82 -5.34
C ASP A 163 -5.86 -13.23 -4.16
N LEU A 164 -5.06 -14.02 -3.44
CA LEU A 164 -4.17 -13.51 -2.39
C LEU A 164 -3.15 -12.57 -3.02
N VAL A 165 -2.99 -11.38 -2.43
CA VAL A 165 -1.97 -10.39 -2.84
C VAL A 165 -0.78 -10.43 -1.90
N TYR A 166 0.38 -9.95 -2.35
CA TYR A 166 1.65 -9.92 -1.60
C TYR A 166 2.11 -11.29 -1.08
N LYS A 167 2.03 -12.32 -1.94
CA LYS A 167 2.34 -13.70 -1.55
C LYS A 167 3.74 -13.85 -0.94
N GLN A 168 4.73 -13.12 -1.46
CA GLN A 168 6.09 -13.13 -0.91
C GLN A 168 6.16 -12.58 0.52
N GLU A 169 5.37 -11.55 0.82
CA GLU A 169 5.30 -10.97 2.17
C GLU A 169 4.48 -11.84 3.12
N ILE A 170 3.47 -12.53 2.61
CA ILE A 170 2.74 -13.55 3.37
C ILE A 170 3.70 -14.65 3.83
N ASP A 171 4.57 -15.13 2.94
CA ASP A 171 5.60 -16.13 3.27
C ASP A 171 6.59 -15.55 4.30
N GLU A 172 7.05 -14.31 4.12
CA GLU A 172 7.92 -13.62 5.08
C GLU A 172 7.27 -13.47 6.46
N TRP A 173 5.97 -13.12 6.52
CA TRP A 173 5.26 -13.03 7.79
C TRP A 173 5.05 -14.41 8.43
N ALA A 174 4.85 -15.46 7.65
CA ALA A 174 4.70 -16.83 8.13
C ALA A 174 5.98 -17.39 8.75
N GLU A 175 7.15 -16.96 8.26
CA GLU A 175 8.47 -17.37 8.79
C GLU A 175 8.83 -16.65 10.10
N ARG A 176 8.10 -15.60 10.48
CA ARG A 176 8.39 -14.81 11.69
C ARG A 176 7.84 -15.48 12.94
N GLU A 177 8.69 -15.69 13.93
CA GLU A 177 8.28 -16.22 15.25
C GLU A 177 7.49 -15.20 16.10
N ASP A 178 7.55 -13.92 15.75
CA ASP A 178 6.94 -12.81 16.49
C ASP A 178 5.63 -12.31 15.88
N VAL A 179 5.12 -13.02 14.87
CA VAL A 179 3.85 -12.75 14.18
C VAL A 179 3.01 -14.02 14.14
N GLU A 180 1.75 -13.91 14.49
CA GLU A 180 0.77 -14.95 14.25
C GLU A 180 0.03 -14.63 12.94
N LEU A 181 0.16 -15.49 11.94
CA LEU A 181 -0.50 -15.33 10.65
C LEU A 181 -1.61 -16.37 10.49
N VAL A 182 -2.82 -15.88 10.24
CA VAL A 182 -4.00 -16.71 9.95
C VAL A 182 -4.46 -16.40 8.54
N LEU A 183 -4.43 -17.39 7.65
CA LEU A 183 -4.87 -17.27 6.26
C LEU A 183 -6.15 -18.08 6.04
N THR A 184 -7.07 -17.50 5.27
CA THR A 184 -8.28 -18.19 4.85
C THR A 184 -8.64 -17.92 3.40
N VAL A 185 -9.35 -18.86 2.78
CA VAL A 185 -10.00 -18.64 1.48
C VAL A 185 -11.46 -19.06 1.56
N ASP A 186 -12.29 -18.46 0.70
CA ASP A 186 -13.72 -18.82 0.66
C ASP A 186 -13.88 -20.32 0.30
N PRO A 187 -14.94 -20.99 0.76
CA PRO A 187 -15.20 -22.39 0.39
C PRO A 187 -15.26 -22.57 -1.13
N GLY A 188 -14.44 -23.50 -1.64
CA GLY A 188 -14.22 -23.73 -3.07
C GLY A 188 -13.14 -22.87 -3.72
N GLY A 189 -12.45 -22.03 -2.94
CA GLY A 189 -11.32 -21.22 -3.40
C GLY A 189 -9.95 -21.81 -3.06
N GLU A 190 -9.92 -22.92 -2.32
CA GLU A 190 -8.71 -23.62 -1.93
C GLU A 190 -8.06 -24.35 -3.11
N SER A 191 -6.72 -24.38 -3.13
CA SER A 191 -5.94 -25.25 -4.01
C SER A 191 -5.70 -26.61 -3.36
N PRO A 192 -5.33 -27.65 -4.10
CA PRO A 192 -5.04 -28.98 -3.53
C PRO A 192 -3.96 -28.96 -2.44
N ASP A 193 -3.04 -28.01 -2.49
CA ASP A 193 -1.94 -27.86 -1.54
C ASP A 193 -2.24 -26.85 -0.40
N TRP A 194 -3.45 -26.30 -0.37
CA TRP A 194 -3.86 -25.34 0.66
C TRP A 194 -3.92 -25.99 2.03
N LYS A 195 -3.16 -25.44 3.01
CA LYS A 195 -3.04 -26.00 4.37
C LYS A 195 -3.60 -25.08 5.45
N HIS A 196 -4.18 -23.93 5.06
CA HIS A 196 -4.74 -22.96 5.97
C HIS A 196 -6.27 -23.08 6.01
N HIS A 197 -6.94 -22.13 6.67
CA HIS A 197 -8.37 -22.18 6.87
C HIS A 197 -9.17 -22.06 5.55
N VAL A 198 -10.39 -22.61 5.58
CA VAL A 198 -11.39 -22.45 4.54
C VAL A 198 -12.64 -21.89 5.19
N GLY A 199 -12.96 -20.64 4.88
CA GLY A 199 -14.08 -19.90 5.48
C GLY A 199 -14.00 -18.42 5.15
N PHE A 200 -15.04 -17.68 5.50
CA PHE A 200 -15.06 -16.23 5.32
C PHE A 200 -14.35 -15.52 6.48
N VAL A 201 -13.53 -14.54 6.22
CA VAL A 201 -12.80 -13.75 7.24
C VAL A 201 -13.67 -13.34 8.45
N PRO A 202 -14.94 -12.87 8.28
CA PRO A 202 -15.78 -12.49 9.42
C PRO A 202 -16.34 -13.66 10.25
N THR A 203 -16.23 -14.89 9.76
CA THR A 203 -16.86 -16.06 10.38
C THR A 203 -15.87 -17.13 10.84
N ASP A 204 -14.59 -16.96 10.52
CA ASP A 204 -13.55 -17.85 10.97
C ASP A 204 -13.10 -17.43 12.40
N PRO A 205 -13.16 -18.33 13.40
CA PRO A 205 -12.89 -17.98 14.80
C PRO A 205 -11.42 -17.68 15.10
#